data_bc803bbaf9cdaeb0e6914cb620ffbbb9
#
_entry.id   bc803bbaf9cdaeb0e6914cb620ffbbb9
#
_cell.length_a   1.000
_cell.length_b   1.000
_cell.length_c   1.000
_cell.angle_alpha   90.00
_cell.angle_beta   90.00
_cell.angle_gamma   90.00
#
_symmetry.space_group_name_H-M   'P 1'
#
loop_
_entity.id
_entity.type
_entity.pdbx_description
1 polymer ?
#
loop_
_entity_poly.entity_id
_entity_poly.type
_entity_poly.pdbx_seq_one_letter_code
_entity_poly.pdbx_strand_id
1 'polypeptide(L)'
;MRTLSAIAAAFCLLLAASGAQAAPSEGMSLFGDLKYGPGFTHFDYTNPQAPKGGVMRYAAIGTFDTLNPFVINGVPADGISLIFDTLSASSEDEPASEYGLVAKTIDLAPDKLSVLYTLRKEARFHDGAQMTPADVIWTFETLQKKGLPAYREY
;
A
#
# COMPACT_ATOMS: atom_id res chain seq x y z
N MET A 1 37.79 44.94 6.94
CA MET A 1 37.99 43.48 6.86
C MET A 1 37.04 42.67 7.77
N ARG A 2 36.32 43.27 8.73
CA ARG A 2 35.39 42.54 9.66
C ARG A 2 33.98 42.34 9.11
N THR A 3 33.54 43.06 8.09
CA THR A 3 32.18 42.99 7.53
C THR A 3 32.01 41.92 6.45
N LEU A 4 33.05 41.51 5.76
CA LEU A 4 33.02 40.44 4.75
C LEU A 4 32.90 39.05 5.39
N SER A 5 33.46 38.83 6.60
CA SER A 5 33.37 37.54 7.29
C SER A 5 31.98 37.24 7.84
N ALA A 6 31.18 38.25 8.15
CA ALA A 6 29.81 38.07 8.66
C ALA A 6 28.83 37.66 7.55
N ILE A 7 29.03 38.13 6.32
CA ILE A 7 28.19 37.79 5.17
C ILE A 7 28.44 36.35 4.68
N ALA A 8 29.69 35.88 4.73
CA ALA A 8 30.04 34.51 4.38
C ALA A 8 29.45 33.47 5.36
N ALA A 9 29.39 33.81 6.65
CA ALA A 9 28.79 32.94 7.67
C ALA A 9 27.27 32.85 7.55
N ALA A 10 26.60 33.94 7.16
CA ALA A 10 25.15 33.95 6.92
C ALA A 10 24.73 33.15 5.68
N PHE A 11 25.57 33.12 4.66
CA PHE A 11 25.30 32.36 3.42
C PHE A 11 25.47 30.84 3.61
N CYS A 12 26.39 30.40 4.50
CA CYS A 12 26.54 28.97 4.83
C CYS A 12 25.38 28.41 5.67
N LEU A 13 24.67 29.23 6.44
CA LEU A 13 23.52 28.79 7.25
C LEU A 13 22.23 28.59 6.42
N LEU A 14 22.14 29.18 5.24
CA LEU A 14 20.98 29.06 4.35
C LEU A 14 20.99 27.78 3.47
N LEU A 15 22.14 27.10 3.38
CA LEU A 15 22.28 25.85 2.59
C LEU A 15 22.01 24.56 3.39
N ALA A 16 21.74 24.65 4.66
CA ALA A 16 21.44 23.50 5.53
C ALA A 16 19.94 23.22 5.72
N ALA A 17 19.07 23.80 4.91
CA ALA A 17 17.70 23.35 4.76
C ALA A 17 17.67 22.09 3.89
N SER A 18 18.37 21.03 4.30
CA SER A 18 18.16 19.68 3.82
C SER A 18 16.70 19.34 4.13
N GLY A 19 15.87 19.23 3.09
CA GLY A 19 14.49 18.81 3.26
C GLY A 19 14.46 17.56 4.13
N ALA A 20 13.85 17.63 5.28
CA ALA A 20 13.60 16.46 6.11
C ALA A 20 12.75 15.51 5.28
N GLN A 21 13.39 14.53 4.69
CA GLN A 21 12.71 13.41 4.05
C GLN A 21 12.00 12.69 5.18
N ALA A 22 10.68 12.66 5.15
CA ALA A 22 9.92 11.89 6.11
C ALA A 22 10.49 10.46 6.14
N ALA A 23 10.70 9.92 7.32
CA ALA A 23 11.17 8.54 7.44
C ALA A 23 10.11 7.62 6.78
N PRO A 24 10.55 6.54 6.10
CA PRO A 24 9.64 5.57 5.52
C PRO A 24 8.61 5.12 6.52
N SER A 25 7.33 5.24 6.20
CA SER A 25 6.21 4.84 7.06
C SER A 25 5.65 3.49 6.64
N GLU A 26 5.24 2.67 7.60
CA GLU A 26 4.56 1.39 7.33
C GLU A 26 3.09 1.58 6.93
N GLY A 27 2.60 2.81 6.95
CA GLY A 27 1.25 3.16 6.54
C GLY A 27 1.13 4.64 6.19
N MET A 28 -0.04 5.04 5.72
CA MET A 28 -0.41 6.43 5.45
C MET A 28 -1.82 6.72 5.95
N SER A 29 -2.05 7.93 6.40
CA SER A 29 -3.37 8.43 6.78
C SER A 29 -3.66 9.75 6.07
N LEU A 30 -4.91 9.95 5.66
CA LEU A 30 -5.36 11.22 5.08
C LEU A 30 -5.62 12.30 6.12
N PHE A 31 -5.90 11.91 7.37
CA PHE A 31 -6.42 12.82 8.40
C PHE A 31 -5.51 13.02 9.61
N GLY A 32 -4.33 12.49 9.61
CA GLY A 32 -3.40 12.73 10.72
C GLY A 32 -2.42 11.60 10.97
N ASP A 33 -2.06 11.43 12.24
CA ASP A 33 -1.11 10.41 12.65
C ASP A 33 -1.74 9.01 12.60
N LEU A 34 -0.92 8.04 12.30
CA LEU A 34 -1.31 6.63 12.27
C LEU A 34 -1.50 6.11 13.70
N LYS A 35 -2.58 5.36 13.93
CA LYS A 35 -2.84 4.66 15.18
C LYS A 35 -1.76 3.61 15.47
N TYR A 36 -1.39 2.85 14.44
CA TYR A 36 -0.37 1.81 14.55
C TYR A 36 0.99 2.37 14.16
N GLY A 37 1.88 2.45 15.14
CA GLY A 37 3.23 2.96 14.95
C GLY A 37 4.17 1.97 14.23
N PRO A 38 5.41 2.40 13.98
CA PRO A 38 6.41 1.57 13.31
C PRO A 38 6.63 0.22 14.03
N GLY A 39 6.66 -0.85 13.25
CA GLY A 39 6.88 -2.21 13.75
C GLY A 39 5.63 -2.88 14.31
N PHE A 40 4.42 -2.34 14.09
CA PHE A 40 3.21 -3.04 14.46
C PHE A 40 3.12 -4.40 13.73
N THR A 41 2.53 -5.39 14.36
CA THR A 41 2.49 -6.76 13.85
C THR A 41 1.08 -7.25 13.52
N HIS A 42 0.07 -6.60 14.08
CA HIS A 42 -1.34 -6.93 13.85
C HIS A 42 -2.23 -5.77 14.30
N PHE A 43 -3.41 -5.69 13.75
CA PHE A 43 -4.45 -4.74 14.19
C PHE A 43 -5.06 -5.19 15.52
N ASP A 44 -5.49 -4.25 16.36
CA ASP A 44 -6.04 -4.52 17.70
C ASP A 44 -7.29 -5.40 17.67
N TYR A 45 -8.04 -5.36 16.58
CA TYR A 45 -9.23 -6.19 16.37
C TYR A 45 -8.92 -7.60 15.87
N THR A 46 -7.64 -7.96 15.68
CA THR A 46 -7.22 -9.30 15.25
C THR A 46 -6.56 -10.08 16.39
N ASN A 47 -6.74 -11.38 16.39
CA ASN A 47 -6.04 -12.27 17.34
C ASN A 47 -4.87 -12.98 16.64
N PRO A 48 -3.61 -12.59 16.89
CA PRO A 48 -2.45 -13.22 16.27
C PRO A 48 -2.25 -14.68 16.68
N GLN A 49 -2.87 -15.10 17.79
CA GLN A 49 -2.81 -16.49 18.30
C GLN A 49 -3.99 -17.35 17.82
N ALA A 50 -4.86 -16.79 16.97
CA ALA A 50 -5.96 -17.58 16.40
C ALA A 50 -5.41 -18.81 15.64
N PRO A 51 -6.04 -19.97 15.76
CA PRO A 51 -5.65 -21.15 15.00
C PRO A 51 -5.64 -20.86 13.50
N LYS A 52 -4.57 -21.28 12.82
CA LYS A 52 -4.45 -21.11 11.36
C LYS A 52 -4.98 -22.37 10.67
N GLY A 53 -5.81 -22.16 9.65
CA GLY A 53 -6.38 -23.24 8.85
C GLY A 53 -7.82 -23.58 9.25
N GLY A 54 -8.32 -24.68 8.71
CA GLY A 54 -9.71 -25.08 8.82
C GLY A 54 -10.52 -24.79 7.55
N VAL A 55 -11.83 -25.01 7.62
CA VAL A 55 -12.77 -24.78 6.52
C VAL A 55 -13.90 -23.87 7.00
N MET A 56 -14.03 -22.72 6.37
CA MET A 56 -15.18 -21.86 6.58
C MET A 56 -16.12 -21.99 5.38
N ARG A 57 -17.42 -22.20 5.65
CA ARG A 57 -18.44 -22.36 4.61
C ARG A 57 -19.35 -21.15 4.61
N TYR A 58 -19.42 -20.46 3.50
CA TYR A 58 -20.35 -19.35 3.27
C TYR A 58 -21.44 -19.77 2.30
N ALA A 59 -22.61 -19.17 2.46
CA ALA A 59 -23.68 -19.26 1.48
C ALA A 59 -23.64 -18.01 0.59
N ALA A 60 -23.79 -18.21 -0.71
CA ALA A 60 -23.94 -17.15 -1.69
C ALA A 60 -25.21 -17.41 -2.50
N ILE A 61 -25.91 -16.33 -2.87
CA ILE A 61 -27.13 -16.40 -3.69
C ILE A 61 -26.75 -16.08 -5.13
N GLY A 62 -27.08 -16.97 -6.05
CA GLY A 62 -26.81 -16.81 -7.46
C GLY A 62 -25.87 -17.87 -8.00
N THR A 63 -25.23 -17.55 -9.13
CA THR A 63 -24.27 -18.40 -9.81
C THR A 63 -23.11 -17.56 -10.33
N PHE A 64 -22.02 -18.19 -10.71
CA PHE A 64 -20.88 -17.55 -11.35
C PHE A 64 -20.50 -18.26 -12.64
N ASP A 65 -19.84 -17.57 -13.54
CA ASP A 65 -19.31 -18.09 -14.81
C ASP A 65 -17.84 -17.69 -15.04
N THR A 66 -17.25 -16.91 -14.13
CA THR A 66 -15.84 -16.53 -14.21
C THR A 66 -15.16 -16.54 -12.83
N LEU A 67 -13.87 -16.84 -12.83
CA LEU A 67 -12.96 -16.67 -11.69
C LEU A 67 -12.10 -15.42 -11.82
N ASN A 68 -12.38 -14.55 -12.78
CA ASN A 68 -11.66 -13.29 -12.97
C ASN A 68 -12.54 -12.12 -12.51
N PRO A 69 -12.25 -11.50 -11.34
CA PRO A 69 -13.04 -10.37 -10.82
C PRO A 69 -12.68 -9.02 -11.44
N PHE A 70 -11.68 -8.97 -12.33
CA PHE A 70 -11.12 -7.71 -12.84
C PHE A 70 -11.68 -7.27 -14.18
N VAL A 71 -12.60 -8.02 -14.77
CA VAL A 71 -13.18 -7.74 -16.09
C VAL A 71 -14.69 -7.53 -16.00
N ILE A 72 -15.24 -6.79 -16.97
CA ILE A 72 -16.68 -6.49 -17.01
C ILE A 72 -17.51 -7.74 -17.38
N ASN A 73 -16.95 -8.61 -18.21
CA ASN A 73 -17.70 -9.75 -18.76
C ASN A 73 -17.72 -10.90 -17.74
N GLY A 74 -18.92 -11.43 -17.51
CA GLY A 74 -19.15 -12.54 -16.60
C GLY A 74 -19.55 -12.11 -15.19
N VAL A 75 -19.96 -13.11 -14.42
CA VAL A 75 -20.29 -12.99 -13.01
C VAL A 75 -19.19 -13.66 -12.21
N PRO A 76 -18.34 -12.91 -11.48
CA PRO A 76 -17.26 -13.51 -10.72
C PRO A 76 -17.78 -14.34 -9.54
N ALA A 77 -17.04 -15.38 -9.20
CA ALA A 77 -17.37 -16.19 -8.01
C ALA A 77 -17.27 -15.36 -6.74
N ASP A 78 -18.27 -15.50 -5.86
CA ASP A 78 -18.21 -14.87 -4.54
C ASP A 78 -16.98 -15.32 -3.74
N GLY A 79 -16.35 -14.38 -3.05
CA GLY A 79 -15.15 -14.65 -2.27
C GLY A 79 -13.87 -14.79 -3.09
N ILE A 80 -13.93 -14.67 -4.43
CA ILE A 80 -12.72 -14.78 -5.27
C ILE A 80 -11.66 -13.72 -4.94
N SER A 81 -12.07 -12.56 -4.42
CA SER A 81 -11.14 -11.51 -3.97
C SER A 81 -10.23 -11.94 -2.82
N LEU A 82 -10.61 -12.97 -2.06
CA LEU A 82 -9.81 -13.45 -0.92
C LEU A 82 -8.51 -14.17 -1.33
N ILE A 83 -8.32 -14.46 -2.62
CA ILE A 83 -7.09 -15.07 -3.12
C ILE A 83 -6.09 -14.05 -3.69
N PHE A 84 -6.41 -12.76 -3.61
CA PHE A 84 -5.54 -11.68 -4.10
C PHE A 84 -5.13 -10.78 -2.94
N ASP A 85 -3.84 -10.49 -2.86
CA ASP A 85 -3.30 -9.50 -1.95
C ASP A 85 -3.11 -8.15 -2.64
N THR A 86 -3.32 -7.08 -1.88
CA THR A 86 -3.10 -5.69 -2.32
C THR A 86 -1.76 -5.16 -1.80
N LEU A 87 -1.29 -4.03 -2.32
CA LEU A 87 -0.08 -3.37 -1.81
C LEU A 87 -0.24 -2.93 -0.36
N SER A 88 -1.43 -2.47 -0.01
CA SER A 88 -1.81 -2.00 1.33
C SER A 88 -3.16 -2.57 1.75
N ALA A 89 -3.43 -2.54 3.02
CA ALA A 89 -4.72 -2.92 3.63
C ALA A 89 -5.27 -1.75 4.45
N SER A 90 -6.56 -1.47 4.29
CA SER A 90 -7.26 -0.48 5.11
C SER A 90 -7.41 -0.98 6.54
N SER A 91 -7.34 -0.06 7.51
CA SER A 91 -7.68 -0.35 8.89
C SER A 91 -9.19 -0.23 9.10
N GLU A 92 -9.79 -1.19 9.80
CA GLU A 92 -11.23 -1.15 10.13
C GLU A 92 -11.53 -0.24 11.33
N ASP A 93 -10.54 0.06 12.15
CA ASP A 93 -10.67 0.87 13.37
C ASP A 93 -10.01 2.25 13.26
N GLU A 94 -9.53 2.61 12.07
CA GLU A 94 -8.92 3.91 11.78
C GLU A 94 -9.32 4.39 10.37
N PRO A 95 -10.31 5.30 10.30
CA PRO A 95 -10.84 5.77 9.01
C PRO A 95 -9.77 6.38 8.10
N ALA A 96 -9.81 6.06 6.81
CA ALA A 96 -8.94 6.59 5.77
C ALA A 96 -7.44 6.39 6.03
N SER A 97 -7.10 5.29 6.69
CA SER A 97 -5.73 4.85 6.91
C SER A 97 -5.45 3.53 6.20
N GLU A 98 -4.28 3.44 5.59
CA GLU A 98 -3.78 2.30 4.84
C GLU A 98 -2.45 1.85 5.44
N TYR A 99 -2.28 0.54 5.58
CA TYR A 99 -1.06 -0.07 6.10
C TYR A 99 -0.47 -1.05 5.08
N GLY A 100 0.85 -1.10 4.99
CA GLY A 100 1.52 -1.95 4.03
C GLY A 100 1.21 -3.44 4.23
N LEU A 101 0.73 -4.11 3.18
CA LEU A 101 0.50 -5.55 3.12
C LEU A 101 1.61 -6.22 2.30
N VAL A 102 1.52 -6.22 0.96
CA VAL A 102 2.62 -6.62 0.07
C VAL A 102 3.74 -5.58 0.10
N ALA A 103 3.38 -4.31 0.23
CA ALA A 103 4.35 -3.26 0.54
C ALA A 103 4.80 -3.34 2.00
N LYS A 104 6.07 -3.04 2.23
CA LYS A 104 6.64 -2.86 3.56
C LYS A 104 6.46 -1.41 4.04
N THR A 105 6.69 -0.44 3.15
CA THR A 105 6.53 0.98 3.46
C THR A 105 5.70 1.68 2.39
N ILE A 106 5.04 2.74 2.82
CA ILE A 106 4.23 3.62 2.01
C ILE A 106 4.69 5.04 2.29
N ASP A 107 5.36 5.67 1.34
CA ASP A 107 5.91 7.02 1.49
C ASP A 107 5.10 7.99 0.64
N LEU A 108 4.22 8.74 1.29
CA LEU A 108 3.46 9.81 0.66
C LEU A 108 4.37 11.05 0.51
N ALA A 109 4.52 11.53 -0.72
CA ALA A 109 5.26 12.76 -0.96
C ALA A 109 4.64 13.95 -0.21
N PRO A 110 5.45 14.95 0.23
CA PRO A 110 4.95 16.11 0.97
C PRO A 110 3.91 16.93 0.21
N ASP A 111 3.98 16.95 -1.13
CA ASP A 111 3.01 17.59 -2.01
C ASP A 111 1.74 16.75 -2.23
N LYS A 112 1.71 15.52 -1.71
CA LYS A 112 0.62 14.53 -1.85
C LYS A 112 0.29 14.14 -3.29
N LEU A 113 1.20 14.35 -4.23
CA LEU A 113 1.00 14.04 -5.64
C LEU A 113 1.61 12.69 -6.06
N SER A 114 2.38 12.07 -5.19
CA SER A 114 2.97 10.75 -5.45
C SER A 114 3.11 9.92 -4.18
N VAL A 115 3.08 8.60 -4.35
CA VAL A 115 3.28 7.62 -3.29
C VAL A 115 4.34 6.63 -3.74
N LEU A 116 5.33 6.38 -2.89
CA LEU A 116 6.36 5.38 -3.12
C LEU A 116 6.08 4.15 -2.26
N TYR A 117 5.87 3.01 -2.89
CA TYR A 117 5.74 1.72 -2.23
C TYR A 117 7.06 0.96 -2.28
N THR A 118 7.55 0.49 -1.13
CA THR A 118 8.68 -0.43 -1.06
C THR A 118 8.15 -1.83 -0.76
N LEU A 119 8.35 -2.78 -1.65
CA LEU A 119 7.85 -4.14 -1.48
C LEU A 119 8.61 -4.89 -0.38
N ARG A 120 7.91 -5.81 0.30
CA ARG A 120 8.52 -6.76 1.22
C ARG A 120 9.39 -7.74 0.44
N LYS A 121 10.57 -8.03 0.94
CA LYS A 121 11.47 -9.03 0.33
C LYS A 121 10.90 -10.44 0.41
N GLU A 122 10.01 -10.68 1.34
CA GLU A 122 9.32 -11.95 1.60
C GLU A 122 8.10 -12.15 0.70
N ALA A 123 7.62 -11.08 0.03
CA ALA A 123 6.42 -11.15 -0.81
C ALA A 123 6.65 -12.10 -1.99
N ARG A 124 5.77 -13.10 -2.11
CA ARG A 124 5.84 -14.15 -3.13
C ARG A 124 4.46 -14.47 -3.66
N PHE A 125 4.43 -14.90 -4.91
CA PHE A 125 3.25 -15.54 -5.47
C PHE A 125 3.02 -16.93 -4.86
N HIS A 126 1.84 -17.50 -5.06
CA HIS A 126 1.46 -18.82 -4.54
C HIS A 126 2.35 -19.98 -5.04
N ASP A 127 3.01 -19.81 -6.18
CA ASP A 127 3.98 -20.76 -6.75
C ASP A 127 5.39 -20.59 -6.17
N GLY A 128 5.59 -19.63 -5.26
CA GLY A 128 6.87 -19.31 -4.63
C GLY A 128 7.75 -18.33 -5.40
N ALA A 129 7.34 -17.87 -6.58
CA ALA A 129 8.08 -16.86 -7.32
C ALA A 129 8.13 -15.54 -6.55
N GLN A 130 9.28 -14.86 -6.59
CA GLN A 130 9.48 -13.56 -5.93
C GLN A 130 8.61 -12.50 -6.61
N MET A 131 7.84 -11.77 -5.83
CA MET A 131 7.08 -10.62 -6.31
C MET A 131 8.01 -9.42 -6.51
N THR A 132 7.90 -8.75 -7.65
CA THR A 132 8.78 -7.65 -8.04
C THR A 132 7.99 -6.37 -8.37
N PRO A 133 8.62 -5.17 -8.36
CA PRO A 133 7.98 -3.96 -8.84
C PRO A 133 7.49 -4.05 -10.28
N ALA A 134 8.16 -4.82 -11.13
CA ALA A 134 7.74 -5.04 -12.52
C ALA A 134 6.40 -5.75 -12.61
N ASP A 135 6.11 -6.69 -11.71
CA ASP A 135 4.81 -7.39 -11.65
C ASP A 135 3.69 -6.44 -11.26
N VAL A 136 3.95 -5.53 -10.31
CA VAL A 136 3.00 -4.50 -9.88
C VAL A 136 2.68 -3.55 -11.03
N ILE A 137 3.70 -3.03 -11.73
CA ILE A 137 3.56 -2.12 -12.87
C ILE A 137 2.78 -2.83 -13.98
N TRP A 138 3.15 -4.05 -14.34
CA TRP A 138 2.47 -4.84 -15.37
C TRP A 138 1.00 -5.06 -15.03
N THR A 139 0.70 -5.38 -13.77
CA THR A 139 -0.67 -5.57 -13.28
C THR A 139 -1.48 -4.30 -13.46
N PHE A 140 -0.95 -3.16 -13.00
CA PHE A 140 -1.62 -1.86 -13.10
C PHE A 140 -1.88 -1.47 -14.55
N GLU A 141 -0.87 -1.57 -15.43
CA GLU A 141 -1.03 -1.30 -16.85
C GLU A 141 -2.04 -2.23 -17.53
N THR A 142 -2.07 -3.50 -17.12
CA THR A 142 -3.02 -4.47 -17.65
C THR A 142 -4.45 -4.15 -17.23
N LEU A 143 -4.66 -3.80 -15.95
CA LEU A 143 -5.95 -3.39 -15.42
C LEU A 143 -6.45 -2.11 -16.11
N GLN A 144 -5.59 -1.13 -16.33
CA GLN A 144 -5.95 0.07 -17.09
C GLN A 144 -6.39 -0.24 -18.53
N LYS A 145 -5.71 -1.17 -19.20
CA LYS A 145 -5.98 -1.51 -20.60
C LYS A 145 -7.20 -2.42 -20.77
N LYS A 146 -7.38 -3.41 -19.87
CA LYS A 146 -8.31 -4.53 -20.04
C LYS A 146 -9.29 -4.72 -18.87
N GLY A 147 -9.05 -4.07 -17.73
CA GLY A 147 -9.86 -4.21 -16.55
C GLY A 147 -11.15 -3.39 -16.58
N LEU A 148 -11.81 -3.35 -15.43
CA LEU A 148 -13.00 -2.52 -15.21
C LEU A 148 -12.71 -1.05 -15.49
N PRO A 149 -13.70 -0.25 -15.97
CA PRO A 149 -13.53 1.17 -16.27
C PRO A 149 -12.94 1.98 -15.11
N ALA A 150 -13.28 1.64 -13.88
CA ALA A 150 -12.77 2.29 -12.67
C ALA A 150 -11.23 2.34 -12.61
N TYR A 151 -10.51 1.38 -13.21
CA TYR A 151 -9.05 1.39 -13.26
C TYR A 151 -8.45 2.42 -14.21
N ARG A 152 -9.27 3.15 -14.99
CA ARG A 152 -8.83 4.17 -15.95
C ARG A 152 -9.10 5.59 -15.46
N GLU A 153 -9.85 5.73 -14.37
CA GLU A 153 -10.33 7.03 -13.86
C GLU A 153 -9.40 7.64 -12.79
N TYR A 154 -8.26 7.00 -12.52
CA TYR A 154 -7.25 7.43 -11.55
C TYR A 154 -5.94 7.83 -12.21
#